data_360adf2fad1bdd1dd518092044d3cb58
#
_entry.id   360adf2fad1bdd1dd518092044d3cb58
#
_cell.length_a   1.000
_cell.length_b   1.000
_cell.length_c   1.000
_cell.angle_alpha   90.00
_cell.angle_beta   90.00
_cell.angle_gamma   90.00
#
_symmetry.space_group_name_H-M   'P 1'
#
loop_
_entity.id
_entity.type
_entity.pdbx_description
1 polymer ?
#
loop_
_entity_poly.entity_id
_entity_poly.type
_entity_poly.pdbx_seq_one_letter_code
_entity_poly.pdbx_strand_id
1 'polypeptide(L)'
;LFLSASSDEESRLGSELVESDFCQLSTVIMTDNILIIDFGSQVTQLIARRVRESGVYCEIHPYNRIDHNIFTSYKPNGIILSGGPSSAVQDNAPRVPEAVFESALPIFGICYGQQIMCNQLGGVVEPHDHREFGKAMVEVSEECSLLDGTWDVGTSNQVWMSHGDRVTHLPPGFRAVGISEGAPYAIVADDKRKYYGVQFHPEVVHTPGGAALLKNFTHKIAGCSGSWSMASFRSEVTTRIKNQVGDGRVICGLSGGVDSSVVAVLLNEAIGEQLTCIFVDHGFMRLNEGNDVVSMFRDHFSISLVHRDASDLFLSQLEDVT
;
A
#
# COMPACT_ATOMS: atom_id res chain seq x y z
N LEU A 1 16.50 -5.56 -11.53
CA LEU A 1 17.95 -5.32 -11.30
C LEU A 1 18.42 -4.26 -12.27
N PHE A 2 18.84 -3.10 -11.79
CA PHE A 2 19.38 -2.02 -12.62
C PHE A 2 20.89 -2.01 -12.44
N LEU A 3 21.64 -2.12 -13.53
CA LEU A 3 23.09 -1.90 -13.55
C LEU A 3 23.37 -0.68 -14.43
N SER A 4 24.01 0.35 -13.89
CA SER A 4 24.55 1.45 -14.67
C SER A 4 26.02 1.14 -14.95
N ALA A 5 26.43 1.09 -16.22
CA ALA A 5 27.83 0.93 -16.60
C ALA A 5 28.34 2.26 -17.16
N SER A 6 29.41 2.82 -16.56
CA SER A 6 30.19 3.89 -17.16
C SER A 6 31.26 3.31 -18.10
N SER A 7 31.62 4.04 -19.17
CA SER A 7 32.39 3.58 -20.31
C SER A 7 33.87 3.19 -20.06
N ASP A 8 34.35 3.18 -18.81
CA ASP A 8 35.79 2.99 -18.53
C ASP A 8 36.16 1.78 -17.66
N GLU A 9 35.25 0.82 -17.41
CA GLU A 9 35.53 -0.33 -16.53
C GLU A 9 35.17 -1.70 -17.11
N GLU A 10 35.72 -2.04 -18.29
CA GLU A 10 35.65 -3.43 -18.79
C GLU A 10 36.62 -4.43 -18.11
N SER A 11 37.40 -4.04 -17.12
CA SER A 11 38.45 -4.90 -16.57
C SER A 11 38.37 -5.30 -15.10
N ARG A 12 37.27 -5.00 -14.39
CA ARG A 12 37.06 -5.40 -12.98
C ARG A 12 35.68 -5.88 -12.66
N LEU A 13 35.24 -6.95 -13.30
CA LEU A 13 34.10 -7.73 -12.86
C LEU A 13 34.56 -8.85 -11.93
N GLY A 14 34.77 -8.53 -10.66
CA GLY A 14 35.01 -9.45 -9.59
C GLY A 14 34.51 -8.87 -8.28
N SER A 15 33.38 -9.35 -7.81
CA SER A 15 32.90 -9.33 -6.42
C SER A 15 32.93 -8.00 -5.65
N GLU A 16 31.95 -7.11 -5.93
CA GLU A 16 31.37 -6.25 -4.88
C GLU A 16 29.97 -5.83 -5.37
N LEU A 17 28.97 -6.62 -5.01
CA LEU A 17 27.57 -6.22 -5.04
C LEU A 17 27.39 -5.15 -3.96
N VAL A 18 27.37 -3.90 -4.36
CA VAL A 18 27.02 -2.78 -3.47
C VAL A 18 25.53 -2.85 -3.17
N GLU A 19 25.17 -3.49 -2.07
CA GLU A 19 23.81 -3.52 -1.51
C GLU A 19 23.35 -2.18 -0.92
N SER A 20 24.22 -1.14 -0.91
CA SER A 20 24.00 0.07 -0.12
C SER A 20 23.21 1.19 -0.81
N ASP A 21 23.01 1.16 -2.13
CA ASP A 21 22.39 2.30 -2.84
C ASP A 21 20.90 2.12 -3.23
N PHE A 22 20.32 0.99 -2.86
CA PHE A 22 18.89 0.73 -3.15
C PHE A 22 17.91 1.51 -2.25
N CYS A 23 18.41 2.13 -1.17
CA CYS A 23 17.56 2.83 -0.19
C CYS A 23 17.47 4.35 -0.40
N GLN A 24 18.16 4.92 -1.39
CA GLN A 24 18.07 6.35 -1.72
C GLN A 24 17.27 6.63 -3.00
N LEU A 25 16.15 5.97 -3.20
CA LEU A 25 15.09 6.51 -4.03
C LEU A 25 14.53 7.73 -3.29
N SER A 26 15.17 8.89 -3.52
CA SER A 26 14.76 10.18 -2.97
C SER A 26 13.25 10.31 -3.08
N THR A 27 12.60 10.31 -1.93
CA THR A 27 11.16 10.44 -1.78
C THR A 27 10.71 11.67 -2.56
N VAL A 28 9.94 11.45 -3.59
CA VAL A 28 9.18 12.54 -4.21
C VAL A 28 8.37 13.14 -3.08
N ILE A 29 8.59 14.41 -2.75
CA ILE A 29 7.75 15.12 -1.81
C ILE A 29 6.42 15.36 -2.55
N MET A 30 5.60 14.31 -2.61
CA MET A 30 4.19 14.47 -2.94
C MET A 30 3.62 15.33 -1.82
N THR A 31 3.03 16.46 -2.17
CA THR A 31 2.52 17.43 -1.20
C THR A 31 1.40 16.85 -0.35
N ASP A 32 0.75 15.76 -0.80
CA ASP A 32 -0.36 15.10 -0.13
C ASP A 32 -0.20 13.59 -0.23
N ASN A 33 0.04 12.93 0.90
CA ASN A 33 0.20 11.49 0.92
C ASN A 33 -0.31 10.86 2.23
N ILE A 34 -0.70 9.60 2.14
CA ILE A 34 -1.16 8.79 3.27
C ILE A 34 -0.24 7.58 3.43
N LEU A 35 0.19 7.34 4.65
CA LEU A 35 0.89 6.12 5.03
C LEU A 35 -0.13 5.06 5.45
N ILE A 36 -0.14 3.91 4.78
CA ILE A 36 -0.96 2.76 5.15
C ILE A 36 -0.05 1.74 5.83
N ILE A 37 -0.35 1.43 7.09
CA ILE A 37 0.37 0.41 7.85
C ILE A 37 -0.37 -0.90 7.72
N ASP A 38 0.31 -1.90 7.16
CA ASP A 38 -0.25 -3.22 6.88
C ASP A 38 0.00 -4.21 8.02
N PHE A 39 -1.08 -4.74 8.57
CA PHE A 39 -1.08 -5.81 9.57
C PHE A 39 -1.38 -7.20 8.96
N GLY A 40 -1.22 -7.35 7.64
CA GLY A 40 -1.40 -8.62 6.93
C GLY A 40 -2.82 -8.84 6.42
N SER A 41 -3.61 -7.80 6.23
CA SER A 41 -4.95 -7.91 5.66
C SER A 41 -4.90 -8.24 4.17
N GLN A 42 -5.77 -9.16 3.73
CA GLN A 42 -5.98 -9.45 2.31
C GLN A 42 -6.56 -8.27 1.51
N VAL A 43 -7.15 -7.29 2.19
CA VAL A 43 -7.83 -6.13 1.58
C VAL A 43 -7.08 -4.81 1.74
N THR A 44 -5.83 -4.81 2.25
CA THR A 44 -5.02 -3.59 2.38
C THR A 44 -4.85 -2.87 1.04
N GLN A 45 -4.70 -3.62 -0.07
CA GLN A 45 -4.62 -3.04 -1.41
C GLN A 45 -5.91 -2.30 -1.83
N LEU A 46 -7.08 -2.73 -1.33
CA LEU A 46 -8.33 -2.02 -1.58
C LEU A 46 -8.36 -0.68 -0.84
N ILE A 47 -7.82 -0.60 0.38
CA ILE A 47 -7.69 0.67 1.10
C ILE A 47 -6.85 1.64 0.25
N ALA A 48 -5.67 1.21 -0.21
CA ALA A 48 -4.81 2.02 -1.06
C ALA A 48 -5.49 2.45 -2.36
N ARG A 49 -6.23 1.54 -2.99
CA ARG A 49 -7.00 1.85 -4.18
C ARG A 49 -8.05 2.94 -3.92
N ARG A 50 -8.82 2.86 -2.83
CA ARG A 50 -9.82 3.88 -2.46
C ARG A 50 -9.21 5.23 -2.16
N VAL A 51 -8.06 5.26 -1.48
CA VAL A 51 -7.30 6.48 -1.23
C VAL A 51 -6.85 7.11 -2.55
N ARG A 52 -6.29 6.32 -3.47
CA ARG A 52 -5.86 6.81 -4.79
C ARG A 52 -7.03 7.25 -5.67
N GLU A 53 -8.16 6.55 -5.65
CA GLU A 53 -9.40 6.94 -6.32
C GLU A 53 -9.95 8.28 -5.81
N SER A 54 -9.63 8.67 -4.56
CA SER A 54 -9.96 9.99 -4.02
C SER A 54 -8.94 11.09 -4.40
N GLY A 55 -7.94 10.78 -5.24
CA GLY A 55 -6.94 11.74 -5.69
C GLY A 55 -5.81 11.98 -4.70
N VAL A 56 -5.53 11.04 -3.80
CA VAL A 56 -4.44 11.12 -2.81
C VAL A 56 -3.47 9.98 -3.01
N TYR A 57 -2.16 10.30 -3.02
CA TYR A 57 -1.12 9.28 -3.05
C TYR A 57 -1.07 8.51 -1.73
N CYS A 58 -0.69 7.24 -1.79
CA CYS A 58 -0.44 6.44 -0.59
C CYS A 58 0.57 5.33 -0.85
N GLU A 59 1.31 4.99 0.20
CA GLU A 59 2.18 3.82 0.23
C GLU A 59 1.74 2.86 1.34
N ILE A 60 1.97 1.56 1.10
CA ILE A 60 1.70 0.49 2.05
C ILE A 60 3.03 0.01 2.61
N HIS A 61 3.19 0.08 3.93
CA HIS A 61 4.35 -0.42 4.62
C HIS A 61 3.96 -1.45 5.68
N PRO A 62 4.67 -2.58 5.79
CA PRO A 62 4.44 -3.54 6.87
C PRO A 62 4.71 -2.91 8.24
N TYR A 63 3.88 -3.23 9.23
CA TYR A 63 3.97 -2.66 10.58
C TYR A 63 5.37 -2.79 11.21
N ASN A 64 6.09 -3.88 10.92
CA ASN A 64 7.41 -4.17 11.46
C ASN A 64 8.57 -3.44 10.74
N ARG A 65 8.27 -2.59 9.75
CA ARG A 65 9.26 -1.76 9.04
C ARG A 65 9.03 -0.27 9.25
N ILE A 66 8.16 0.11 10.16
CA ILE A 66 7.88 1.51 10.49
C ILE A 66 8.83 1.94 11.61
N ASP A 67 9.61 2.97 11.34
CA ASP A 67 10.48 3.66 12.29
C ASP A 67 10.31 5.18 12.19
N HIS A 68 11.04 5.94 13.01
CA HIS A 68 10.98 7.41 12.99
C HIS A 68 11.43 8.03 11.65
N ASN A 69 12.28 7.33 10.87
CA ASN A 69 12.82 7.87 9.64
C ASN A 69 11.73 8.02 8.57
N ILE A 70 10.69 7.16 8.58
CA ILE A 70 9.61 7.25 7.61
C ILE A 70 8.88 8.60 7.70
N PHE A 71 8.73 9.14 8.90
CA PHE A 71 8.03 10.43 9.10
C PHE A 71 8.84 11.63 8.61
N THR A 72 10.15 11.51 8.55
CA THR A 72 11.04 12.56 8.00
C THR A 72 11.25 12.43 6.51
N SER A 73 11.32 11.21 5.98
CA SER A 73 11.55 10.93 4.55
C SER A 73 10.27 10.96 3.73
N TYR A 74 9.21 10.26 4.16
CA TYR A 74 7.95 10.16 3.44
C TYR A 74 6.98 11.31 3.77
N LYS A 75 7.05 11.89 5.01
CA LYS A 75 6.24 13.03 5.48
C LYS A 75 4.74 12.88 5.23
N PRO A 76 4.09 11.83 5.75
CA PRO A 76 2.67 11.60 5.50
C PRO A 76 1.80 12.67 6.16
N ASN A 77 0.66 12.99 5.53
CA ASN A 77 -0.38 13.87 6.08
C ASN A 77 -1.27 13.14 7.10
N GLY A 78 -1.36 11.83 7.00
CA GLY A 78 -2.13 10.98 7.89
C GLY A 78 -1.78 9.51 7.73
N ILE A 79 -2.24 8.70 8.67
CA ILE A 79 -1.91 7.28 8.77
C ILE A 79 -3.20 6.46 8.78
N ILE A 80 -3.25 5.40 7.96
CA ILE A 80 -4.31 4.40 8.01
C ILE A 80 -3.73 3.11 8.56
N LEU A 81 -4.33 2.56 9.60
CA LEU A 81 -4.03 1.26 10.17
C LEU A 81 -4.97 0.24 9.54
N SER A 82 -4.44 -0.71 8.78
CA SER A 82 -5.25 -1.70 8.07
C SER A 82 -5.93 -2.72 9.01
N GLY A 83 -6.79 -3.54 8.47
CA GLY A 83 -7.21 -4.77 9.10
C GLY A 83 -6.07 -5.77 9.21
N GLY A 84 -6.33 -6.91 9.86
CA GLY A 84 -5.36 -7.99 9.99
C GLY A 84 -6.02 -9.29 10.44
N PRO A 85 -5.38 -10.45 10.19
CA PRO A 85 -5.93 -11.77 10.56
C PRO A 85 -5.71 -12.11 12.04
N SER A 86 -4.86 -11.35 12.74
CA SER A 86 -4.47 -11.63 14.13
C SER A 86 -5.53 -11.16 15.11
N SER A 87 -5.55 -11.75 16.30
CA SER A 87 -6.32 -11.25 17.44
C SER A 87 -5.49 -10.24 18.21
N ALA A 88 -6.09 -9.08 18.54
CA ALA A 88 -5.41 -7.99 19.24
C ALA A 88 -5.08 -8.32 20.71
N VAL A 89 -5.65 -9.40 21.26
CA VAL A 89 -5.44 -9.83 22.64
C VAL A 89 -4.31 -10.85 22.81
N GLN A 90 -3.72 -11.33 21.72
CA GLN A 90 -2.60 -12.28 21.78
C GLN A 90 -1.28 -11.57 22.16
N ASP A 91 -0.42 -12.22 22.92
CA ASP A 91 0.86 -11.65 23.36
C ASP A 91 1.79 -11.26 22.20
N ASN A 92 1.75 -12.01 21.11
CA ASN A 92 2.52 -11.79 19.89
C ASN A 92 1.75 -11.04 18.79
N ALA A 93 0.64 -10.38 19.14
CA ALA A 93 -0.15 -9.62 18.20
C ALA A 93 0.70 -8.50 17.53
N PRO A 94 0.57 -8.30 16.21
CA PRO A 94 1.19 -7.17 15.53
C PRO A 94 0.76 -5.84 16.18
N ARG A 95 1.73 -5.03 16.59
CA ARG A 95 1.46 -3.76 17.28
C ARG A 95 1.74 -2.56 16.38
N VAL A 96 1.03 -1.48 16.64
CA VAL A 96 1.35 -0.17 16.06
C VAL A 96 2.68 0.29 16.64
N PRO A 97 3.70 0.60 15.82
CA PRO A 97 4.95 1.15 16.33
C PRO A 97 4.76 2.48 17.09
N GLU A 98 5.49 2.69 18.19
CA GLU A 98 5.36 3.89 19.02
C GLU A 98 5.55 5.18 18.24
N ALA A 99 6.48 5.18 17.29
CA ALA A 99 6.73 6.29 16.36
C ALA A 99 5.47 6.81 15.64
N VAL A 100 4.46 5.96 15.45
CA VAL A 100 3.17 6.34 14.84
C VAL A 100 2.40 7.29 15.77
N PHE A 101 2.30 6.97 17.05
CA PHE A 101 1.60 7.82 18.03
C PHE A 101 2.39 9.08 18.37
N GLU A 102 3.72 9.01 18.34
CA GLU A 102 4.63 10.15 18.56
C GLU A 102 4.63 11.14 17.39
N SER A 103 4.24 10.69 16.19
CA SER A 103 4.15 11.54 14.99
C SER A 103 3.12 12.65 15.12
N ALA A 104 2.16 12.53 16.02
CA ALA A 104 1.02 13.44 16.20
C ALA A 104 0.17 13.67 14.93
N LEU A 105 0.27 12.77 13.96
CA LEU A 105 -0.51 12.80 12.71
C LEU A 105 -1.91 12.22 12.93
N PRO A 106 -2.89 12.61 12.12
CA PRO A 106 -4.21 11.96 12.09
C PRO A 106 -4.10 10.46 11.84
N ILE A 107 -4.85 9.64 12.58
CA ILE A 107 -4.85 8.18 12.47
C ILE A 107 -6.27 7.67 12.20
N PHE A 108 -6.40 6.73 11.25
CA PHE A 108 -7.63 6.02 10.98
C PHE A 108 -7.42 4.51 11.08
N GLY A 109 -7.97 3.87 12.12
CA GLY A 109 -7.91 2.43 12.33
C GLY A 109 -9.10 1.70 11.71
N ILE A 110 -8.83 0.65 10.92
CA ILE A 110 -9.84 -0.19 10.27
C ILE A 110 -9.79 -1.60 10.86
N CYS A 111 -10.88 -2.10 11.40
CA CYS A 111 -11.04 -3.43 11.95
C CYS A 111 -9.93 -3.74 12.99
N TYR A 112 -8.97 -4.61 12.69
CA TYR A 112 -7.82 -4.87 13.55
C TYR A 112 -7.07 -3.56 13.92
N GLY A 113 -6.89 -2.64 12.97
CA GLY A 113 -6.24 -1.36 13.21
C GLY A 113 -6.93 -0.51 14.27
N GLN A 114 -8.28 -0.52 14.34
CA GLN A 114 -9.03 0.10 15.43
C GLN A 114 -8.78 -0.61 16.75
N GLN A 115 -8.87 -1.93 16.76
CA GLN A 115 -8.72 -2.74 17.98
C GLN A 115 -7.34 -2.55 18.60
N ILE A 116 -6.27 -2.68 17.80
CA ILE A 116 -4.90 -2.56 18.31
C ILE A 116 -4.57 -1.12 18.73
N MET A 117 -5.09 -0.09 18.02
CA MET A 117 -4.97 1.29 18.43
C MET A 117 -5.65 1.53 19.77
N CYS A 118 -6.89 1.09 19.95
CA CYS A 118 -7.61 1.22 21.22
C CYS A 118 -6.90 0.47 22.35
N ASN A 119 -6.43 -0.75 22.12
CA ASN A 119 -5.72 -1.54 23.11
C ASN A 119 -4.44 -0.85 23.60
N GLN A 120 -3.59 -0.37 22.67
CA GLN A 120 -2.32 0.26 23.01
C GLN A 120 -2.48 1.63 23.70
N LEU A 121 -3.60 2.32 23.49
CA LEU A 121 -3.90 3.59 24.12
C LEU A 121 -4.63 3.48 25.47
N GLY A 122 -4.78 2.25 25.99
CA GLY A 122 -5.34 1.97 27.31
C GLY A 122 -6.81 1.59 27.33
N GLY A 123 -7.38 1.26 26.18
CA GLY A 123 -8.68 0.60 26.07
C GLY A 123 -8.60 -0.91 26.28
N VAL A 124 -9.74 -1.58 26.26
CA VAL A 124 -9.85 -3.04 26.42
C VAL A 124 -10.45 -3.64 25.15
N VAL A 125 -9.79 -4.68 24.66
CA VAL A 125 -10.27 -5.52 23.56
C VAL A 125 -10.48 -6.93 24.11
N GLU A 126 -11.60 -7.54 23.77
CA GLU A 126 -11.95 -8.88 24.22
C GLU A 126 -12.40 -9.76 23.04
N PRO A 127 -12.11 -11.07 23.10
CA PRO A 127 -12.72 -12.01 22.18
C PRO A 127 -14.24 -12.01 22.33
N HIS A 128 -14.95 -12.17 21.22
CA HIS A 128 -16.39 -12.27 21.25
C HIS A 128 -16.85 -13.67 20.84
N ASP A 129 -17.76 -14.29 21.65
CA ASP A 129 -18.27 -15.63 21.40
C ASP A 129 -19.05 -15.74 20.07
N HIS A 130 -19.74 -14.68 19.69
CA HIS A 130 -20.42 -14.57 18.41
C HIS A 130 -19.57 -13.71 17.46
N ARG A 131 -18.76 -14.39 16.63
CA ARG A 131 -18.00 -13.72 15.57
C ARG A 131 -18.94 -13.05 14.59
N GLU A 132 -18.67 -11.79 14.23
CA GLU A 132 -19.50 -11.02 13.32
C GLU A 132 -18.83 -11.00 11.92
N PHE A 133 -19.42 -11.73 10.98
CA PHE A 133 -18.96 -11.82 9.61
C PHE A 133 -20.11 -11.51 8.63
N GLY A 134 -19.84 -10.62 7.67
CA GLY A 134 -20.79 -10.27 6.63
C GLY A 134 -21.50 -8.95 6.89
N LYS A 135 -22.76 -8.88 6.45
CA LYS A 135 -23.59 -7.69 6.52
C LYS A 135 -24.04 -7.43 7.95
N ALA A 136 -23.79 -6.22 8.45
CA ALA A 136 -24.30 -5.72 9.73
C ALA A 136 -24.85 -4.30 9.55
N MET A 137 -25.54 -3.80 10.58
CA MET A 137 -26.07 -2.43 10.61
C MET A 137 -25.38 -1.66 11.74
N VAL A 138 -24.90 -0.47 11.43
CA VAL A 138 -24.31 0.46 12.40
C VAL A 138 -25.25 1.65 12.55
N GLU A 139 -25.68 1.90 13.78
CA GLU A 139 -26.44 3.09 14.16
C GLU A 139 -25.48 4.20 14.56
N VAL A 140 -25.61 5.36 13.96
CA VAL A 140 -24.82 6.56 14.28
C VAL A 140 -25.45 7.27 15.47
N SER A 141 -24.70 7.39 16.58
CA SER A 141 -25.15 8.00 17.82
C SER A 141 -24.69 9.45 18.01
N GLU A 142 -23.58 9.84 17.39
CA GLU A 142 -22.98 11.17 17.55
C GLU A 142 -22.39 11.68 16.22
N GLU A 143 -22.28 13.00 16.08
CA GLU A 143 -21.60 13.64 14.96
C GLU A 143 -20.09 13.37 14.99
N CYS A 144 -19.47 13.26 13.82
CA CYS A 144 -18.05 13.04 13.70
C CYS A 144 -17.57 13.50 12.32
N SER A 145 -16.44 14.19 12.25
CA SER A 145 -15.85 14.65 10.97
C SER A 145 -15.63 13.53 9.95
N LEU A 146 -15.44 12.29 10.42
CA LEU A 146 -15.33 11.13 9.56
C LEU A 146 -16.62 10.84 8.78
N LEU A 147 -17.78 11.14 9.36
CA LEU A 147 -19.11 10.84 8.83
C LEU A 147 -19.74 12.00 8.03
N ASP A 148 -19.13 13.17 8.04
CA ASP A 148 -19.64 14.41 7.46
C ASP A 148 -20.15 14.25 6.01
N GLY A 149 -21.46 14.53 5.81
CA GLY A 149 -22.11 14.45 4.51
C GLY A 149 -22.28 13.04 3.96
N THR A 150 -22.09 12.01 4.81
CA THR A 150 -22.23 10.60 4.43
C THR A 150 -23.28 9.90 5.28
N TRP A 151 -23.16 9.97 6.60
CA TRP A 151 -24.10 9.35 7.55
C TRP A 151 -24.48 10.33 8.64
N ASP A 152 -25.78 10.51 8.82
CA ASP A 152 -26.34 11.43 9.80
C ASP A 152 -26.63 10.72 11.13
N VAL A 153 -26.63 11.46 12.24
CA VAL A 153 -27.01 10.96 13.56
C VAL A 153 -28.43 10.38 13.54
N GLY A 154 -28.60 9.24 14.16
CA GLY A 154 -29.87 8.50 14.21
C GLY A 154 -30.15 7.63 12.96
N THR A 155 -29.23 7.63 11.97
CA THR A 155 -29.36 6.73 10.82
C THR A 155 -28.71 5.37 11.08
N SER A 156 -29.27 4.33 10.47
CA SER A 156 -28.72 2.96 10.50
C SER A 156 -28.18 2.61 9.12
N ASN A 157 -26.87 2.33 9.06
CA ASN A 157 -26.14 2.18 7.81
C ASN A 157 -25.57 0.78 7.66
N GLN A 158 -25.71 0.20 6.47
CA GLN A 158 -25.15 -1.12 6.18
C GLN A 158 -23.63 -1.06 6.10
N VAL A 159 -22.98 -2.01 6.76
CA VAL A 159 -21.53 -2.19 6.72
C VAL A 159 -21.14 -3.67 6.53
N TRP A 160 -19.88 -3.93 6.24
CA TRP A 160 -19.33 -5.28 6.18
C TRP A 160 -18.40 -5.51 7.38
N MET A 161 -18.78 -6.42 8.24
CA MET A 161 -18.00 -6.87 9.40
C MET A 161 -17.19 -8.11 9.08
N SER A 162 -16.01 -8.22 9.71
CA SER A 162 -15.14 -9.40 9.63
C SER A 162 -14.23 -9.45 10.86
N HIS A 163 -14.82 -9.73 12.05
CA HIS A 163 -14.05 -9.72 13.29
C HIS A 163 -14.51 -10.80 14.29
N GLY A 164 -13.55 -11.24 15.12
CA GLY A 164 -13.78 -12.12 16.27
C GLY A 164 -13.52 -11.43 17.60
N ASP A 165 -12.73 -10.35 17.60
CA ASP A 165 -12.49 -9.51 18.77
C ASP A 165 -13.22 -8.20 18.64
N ARG A 166 -13.52 -7.53 19.76
CA ARG A 166 -14.14 -6.20 19.78
C ARG A 166 -13.60 -5.35 20.91
N VAL A 167 -13.63 -4.04 20.72
CA VAL A 167 -13.37 -3.08 21.78
C VAL A 167 -14.53 -3.11 22.77
N THR A 168 -14.26 -3.30 24.06
CA THR A 168 -15.25 -3.32 25.15
C THR A 168 -15.14 -2.13 26.08
N HIS A 169 -13.97 -1.48 26.13
CA HIS A 169 -13.76 -0.21 26.84
C HIS A 169 -12.88 0.71 25.98
N LEU A 170 -13.33 1.94 25.83
CA LEU A 170 -12.59 2.94 25.08
C LEU A 170 -11.39 3.48 25.87
N PRO A 171 -10.28 3.78 25.19
CA PRO A 171 -9.17 4.46 25.83
C PRO A 171 -9.52 5.92 26.16
N PRO A 172 -8.77 6.56 27.11
CA PRO A 172 -8.98 7.96 27.45
C PRO A 172 -8.95 8.89 26.25
N GLY A 173 -9.94 9.77 26.14
CA GLY A 173 -10.10 10.74 25.06
C GLY A 173 -11.00 10.29 23.92
N PHE A 174 -11.24 8.98 23.77
CA PHE A 174 -12.15 8.47 22.77
C PHE A 174 -13.62 8.50 23.22
N ARG A 175 -14.50 8.64 22.26
CA ARG A 175 -15.96 8.52 22.41
C ARG A 175 -16.54 7.55 21.38
N ALA A 176 -17.69 6.98 21.71
CA ALA A 176 -18.46 6.17 20.76
C ALA A 176 -19.20 7.10 19.79
N VAL A 177 -19.13 6.80 18.52
CA VAL A 177 -19.82 7.54 17.44
C VAL A 177 -20.87 6.67 16.76
N GLY A 178 -20.64 5.37 16.69
CA GLY A 178 -21.57 4.42 16.13
C GLY A 178 -21.47 3.06 16.80
N ILE A 179 -22.61 2.37 16.85
CA ILE A 179 -22.78 1.07 17.50
C ILE A 179 -23.39 0.05 16.54
N SER A 180 -23.05 -1.22 16.70
CA SER A 180 -23.74 -2.34 16.09
C SER A 180 -24.11 -3.36 17.17
N GLU A 181 -24.93 -4.36 16.82
CA GLU A 181 -25.32 -5.42 17.75
C GLU A 181 -24.10 -6.17 18.30
N GLY A 182 -23.11 -6.48 17.44
CA GLY A 182 -21.90 -7.21 17.81
C GLY A 182 -20.73 -6.33 18.26
N ALA A 183 -20.76 -5.02 17.98
CA ALA A 183 -19.69 -4.10 18.33
C ALA A 183 -20.21 -2.81 18.96
N PRO A 184 -20.12 -2.66 20.30
CA PRO A 184 -20.62 -1.47 21.01
C PRO A 184 -19.83 -0.20 20.65
N TYR A 185 -18.68 -0.35 20.02
CA TYR A 185 -17.81 0.72 19.56
C TYR A 185 -17.46 0.50 18.08
N ALA A 186 -18.51 0.37 17.24
CA ALA A 186 -18.34 0.15 15.81
C ALA A 186 -17.70 1.34 15.08
N ILE A 187 -17.88 2.56 15.59
CA ILE A 187 -17.20 3.78 15.18
C ILE A 187 -16.74 4.52 16.42
N VAL A 188 -15.49 4.91 16.46
CA VAL A 188 -14.87 5.64 17.57
C VAL A 188 -14.13 6.88 17.08
N ALA A 189 -14.07 7.92 17.92
CA ALA A 189 -13.35 9.15 17.61
C ALA A 189 -12.66 9.73 18.84
N ASP A 190 -11.44 10.25 18.64
CA ASP A 190 -10.80 11.24 19.48
C ASP A 190 -10.49 12.47 18.61
N ASP A 191 -11.39 13.44 18.64
CA ASP A 191 -11.30 14.63 17.79
C ASP A 191 -10.08 15.50 18.13
N LYS A 192 -9.63 15.46 19.37
CA LYS A 192 -8.46 16.24 19.82
C LYS A 192 -7.17 15.76 19.18
N ARG A 193 -6.95 14.44 19.16
CA ARG A 193 -5.78 13.81 18.53
C ARG A 193 -6.00 13.57 17.03
N LYS A 194 -7.24 13.70 16.53
CA LYS A 194 -7.68 13.30 15.19
C LYS A 194 -7.49 11.80 14.94
N TYR A 195 -7.81 10.98 15.94
CA TYR A 195 -7.78 9.53 15.87
C TYR A 195 -9.20 8.99 15.71
N TYR A 196 -9.38 8.22 14.66
CA TYR A 196 -10.68 7.64 14.31
C TYR A 196 -10.54 6.13 14.10
N GLY A 197 -11.60 5.40 14.36
CA GLY A 197 -11.60 3.96 14.14
C GLY A 197 -12.97 3.44 13.73
N VAL A 198 -12.96 2.41 12.88
CA VAL A 198 -14.15 1.66 12.50
C VAL A 198 -13.89 0.16 12.62
N GLN A 199 -14.85 -0.59 13.18
CA GLN A 199 -14.76 -2.05 13.30
C GLN A 199 -15.01 -2.76 11.98
N PHE A 200 -15.74 -2.14 11.08
CA PHE A 200 -16.09 -2.68 9.75
C PHE A 200 -15.05 -2.29 8.69
N HIS A 201 -15.24 -2.80 7.47
CA HIS A 201 -14.40 -2.54 6.32
C HIS A 201 -15.03 -1.49 5.39
N PRO A 202 -14.57 -0.21 5.44
CA PRO A 202 -15.08 0.85 4.59
C PRO A 202 -14.59 0.74 3.13
N GLU A 203 -13.50 0.01 2.90
CA GLU A 203 -12.88 -0.16 1.58
C GLU A 203 -13.65 -1.07 0.63
N VAL A 204 -14.49 -1.97 1.17
CA VAL A 204 -15.21 -2.96 0.37
C VAL A 204 -16.53 -2.42 -0.16
N VAL A 205 -16.98 -2.96 -1.29
CA VAL A 205 -18.24 -2.53 -1.96
C VAL A 205 -19.50 -2.82 -1.13
N HIS A 206 -19.41 -3.73 -0.17
CA HIS A 206 -20.53 -4.13 0.70
C HIS A 206 -20.79 -3.13 1.83
N THR A 207 -19.96 -2.09 1.98
CA THR A 207 -20.16 -0.94 2.87
C THR A 207 -20.52 0.29 2.02
N PRO A 208 -21.81 0.53 1.73
CA PRO A 208 -22.24 1.73 1.04
C PRO A 208 -21.83 2.98 1.83
N GLY A 209 -21.23 3.96 1.15
CA GLY A 209 -20.68 5.15 1.81
C GLY A 209 -19.25 4.98 2.36
N GLY A 210 -18.70 3.77 2.46
CA GLY A 210 -17.37 3.53 3.00
C GLY A 210 -16.25 4.29 2.27
N ALA A 211 -16.34 4.42 0.95
CA ALA A 211 -15.39 5.23 0.17
C ALA A 211 -15.46 6.72 0.56
N ALA A 212 -16.63 7.24 0.94
CA ALA A 212 -16.76 8.62 1.41
C ALA A 212 -16.14 8.82 2.79
N LEU A 213 -16.19 7.82 3.67
CA LEU A 213 -15.47 7.84 4.96
C LEU A 213 -13.96 7.96 4.75
N LEU A 214 -13.38 7.14 3.87
CA LEU A 214 -11.98 7.22 3.51
C LEU A 214 -11.61 8.59 2.90
N LYS A 215 -12.49 9.13 2.05
CA LYS A 215 -12.32 10.47 1.49
C LYS A 215 -12.39 11.56 2.57
N ASN A 216 -13.32 11.48 3.52
CA ASN A 216 -13.39 12.42 4.63
C ASN A 216 -12.12 12.39 5.48
N PHE A 217 -11.60 11.18 5.77
CA PHE A 217 -10.33 11.06 6.47
C PHE A 217 -9.19 11.73 5.71
N THR A 218 -9.01 11.41 4.43
CA THR A 218 -7.88 11.93 3.65
C THR A 218 -7.98 13.44 3.42
N HIS A 219 -9.16 13.96 3.09
CA HIS A 219 -9.33 15.37 2.70
C HIS A 219 -9.61 16.28 3.89
N LYS A 220 -10.64 15.95 4.71
CA LYS A 220 -11.09 16.84 5.79
C LYS A 220 -10.20 16.73 7.03
N ILE A 221 -9.79 15.51 7.39
CA ILE A 221 -9.06 15.24 8.63
C ILE A 221 -7.55 15.36 8.42
N ALA A 222 -7.00 14.68 7.41
CA ALA A 222 -5.59 14.72 7.07
C ALA A 222 -5.19 15.93 6.20
N GLY A 223 -6.17 16.64 5.61
CA GLY A 223 -5.95 17.90 4.90
C GLY A 223 -5.36 17.76 3.50
N CYS A 224 -5.51 16.60 2.87
CA CYS A 224 -5.02 16.39 1.50
C CYS A 224 -5.90 17.14 0.48
N SER A 225 -5.28 17.73 -0.54
CA SER A 225 -5.95 18.51 -1.59
C SER A 225 -6.70 17.64 -2.62
N GLY A 226 -6.29 16.39 -2.77
CA GLY A 226 -6.86 15.48 -3.77
C GLY A 226 -6.37 15.76 -5.20
N SER A 227 -5.22 16.37 -5.36
CA SER A 227 -4.65 16.75 -6.66
C SER A 227 -3.86 15.62 -7.34
N TRP A 228 -3.65 14.50 -6.67
CA TRP A 228 -2.90 13.37 -7.22
C TRP A 228 -3.69 12.64 -8.32
N SER A 229 -3.00 12.29 -9.39
CA SER A 229 -3.51 11.43 -10.47
C SER A 229 -2.42 10.51 -10.99
N MET A 230 -2.82 9.38 -11.62
CA MET A 230 -1.86 8.49 -12.29
C MET A 230 -1.09 9.21 -13.40
N ALA A 231 -1.70 10.17 -14.08
CA ALA A 231 -1.03 10.94 -15.13
C ALA A 231 0.06 11.85 -14.55
N SER A 232 -0.23 12.58 -13.46
CA SER A 232 0.77 13.41 -12.76
C SER A 232 1.90 12.56 -12.17
N PHE A 233 1.57 11.43 -11.54
CA PHE A 233 2.55 10.46 -11.03
C PHE A 233 3.47 9.93 -12.14
N ARG A 234 2.92 9.51 -13.29
CA ARG A 234 3.70 9.03 -14.43
C ARG A 234 4.67 10.09 -14.93
N SER A 235 4.21 11.35 -15.12
CA SER A 235 5.05 12.46 -15.55
C SER A 235 6.19 12.75 -14.58
N GLU A 236 5.92 12.68 -13.28
CA GLU A 236 6.90 12.93 -12.25
C GLU A 236 7.94 11.80 -12.18
N VAL A 237 7.49 10.53 -12.23
CA VAL A 237 8.39 9.36 -12.23
C VAL A 237 9.29 9.36 -13.45
N THR A 238 8.78 9.64 -14.65
CA THR A 238 9.59 9.72 -15.87
C THR A 238 10.62 10.84 -15.80
N THR A 239 10.26 12.01 -15.25
CA THR A 239 11.21 13.11 -15.03
C THR A 239 12.32 12.71 -14.05
N ARG A 240 11.97 12.04 -12.95
CA ARG A 240 12.94 11.56 -11.96
C ARG A 240 13.90 10.52 -12.55
N ILE A 241 13.37 9.54 -13.29
CA ILE A 241 14.18 8.54 -13.98
C ILE A 241 15.18 9.23 -14.91
N LYS A 242 14.73 10.18 -15.72
CA LYS A 242 15.58 10.93 -16.62
C LYS A 242 16.71 11.66 -15.91
N ASN A 243 16.42 12.33 -14.79
CA ASN A 243 17.42 13.04 -13.99
C ASN A 243 18.41 12.10 -13.32
N GLN A 244 17.94 10.94 -12.85
CA GLN A 244 18.78 9.93 -12.20
C GLN A 244 19.72 9.24 -13.18
N VAL A 245 19.25 8.91 -14.37
CA VAL A 245 20.04 8.22 -15.40
C VAL A 245 21.01 9.18 -16.10
N GLY A 246 20.63 10.45 -16.29
CA GLY A 246 21.45 11.42 -17.00
C GLY A 246 21.86 10.89 -18.39
N ASP A 247 23.18 10.89 -18.65
CA ASP A 247 23.77 10.37 -19.90
C ASP A 247 24.09 8.85 -19.85
N GLY A 248 23.77 8.17 -18.75
CA GLY A 248 24.02 6.76 -18.55
C GLY A 248 23.14 5.84 -19.40
N ARG A 249 23.43 4.55 -19.34
CA ARG A 249 22.62 3.48 -19.97
C ARG A 249 22.00 2.59 -18.91
N VAL A 250 20.82 2.05 -19.21
CA VAL A 250 20.07 1.17 -18.30
C VAL A 250 19.79 -0.17 -18.97
N ILE A 251 20.01 -1.24 -18.21
CA ILE A 251 19.61 -2.59 -18.58
C ILE A 251 18.40 -2.98 -17.73
N CYS A 252 17.33 -3.47 -18.36
CA CYS A 252 16.13 -3.94 -17.68
C CYS A 252 15.86 -5.41 -18.05
N GLY A 253 15.85 -6.29 -17.04
CA GLY A 253 15.42 -7.68 -17.23
C GLY A 253 13.89 -7.76 -17.35
N LEU A 254 13.40 -8.37 -18.41
CA LEU A 254 11.98 -8.67 -18.61
C LEU A 254 11.67 -10.11 -18.20
N SER A 255 10.63 -10.29 -17.40
CA SER A 255 10.14 -11.62 -17.01
C SER A 255 8.84 -12.03 -17.72
N GLY A 256 8.26 -11.15 -18.53
CA GLY A 256 6.90 -11.33 -19.08
C GLY A 256 5.79 -10.95 -18.08
N GLY A 257 6.11 -10.71 -16.80
CA GLY A 257 5.14 -10.28 -15.80
C GLY A 257 4.81 -8.79 -15.86
N VAL A 258 3.70 -8.39 -15.25
CA VAL A 258 3.19 -7.01 -15.26
C VAL A 258 4.21 -6.01 -14.71
N ASP A 259 4.88 -6.32 -13.61
CA ASP A 259 5.77 -5.38 -12.94
C ASP A 259 6.97 -5.00 -13.82
N SER A 260 7.66 -6.00 -14.38
CA SER A 260 8.78 -5.76 -15.30
C SER A 260 8.36 -5.04 -16.57
N SER A 261 7.14 -5.30 -17.04
CA SER A 261 6.56 -4.63 -18.20
C SER A 261 6.31 -3.16 -17.95
N VAL A 262 5.70 -2.81 -16.82
CA VAL A 262 5.46 -1.42 -16.41
C VAL A 262 6.77 -0.66 -16.25
N VAL A 263 7.76 -1.27 -15.60
CA VAL A 263 9.09 -0.68 -15.43
C VAL A 263 9.75 -0.41 -16.78
N ALA A 264 9.74 -1.37 -17.71
CA ALA A 264 10.34 -1.21 -19.03
C ALA A 264 9.67 -0.09 -19.83
N VAL A 265 8.33 0.00 -19.80
CA VAL A 265 7.59 1.07 -20.49
C VAL A 265 7.89 2.44 -19.91
N LEU A 266 7.92 2.59 -18.57
CA LEU A 266 8.26 3.86 -17.91
C LEU A 266 9.70 4.29 -18.19
N LEU A 267 10.65 3.34 -18.17
CA LEU A 267 12.04 3.60 -18.54
C LEU A 267 12.16 4.03 -20.00
N ASN A 268 11.52 3.33 -20.93
CA ASN A 268 11.53 3.69 -22.35
C ASN A 268 10.96 5.08 -22.59
N GLU A 269 9.88 5.43 -21.89
CA GLU A 269 9.30 6.79 -21.96
C GLU A 269 10.26 7.86 -21.43
N ALA A 270 11.01 7.55 -20.37
CA ALA A 270 11.92 8.50 -19.74
C ALA A 270 13.23 8.69 -20.52
N ILE A 271 13.86 7.60 -20.97
CA ILE A 271 15.26 7.58 -21.46
C ILE A 271 15.43 6.96 -22.87
N GLY A 272 14.36 6.43 -23.48
CA GLY A 272 14.38 5.98 -24.87
C GLY A 272 15.54 5.03 -25.22
N GLU A 273 16.41 5.44 -26.13
CA GLU A 273 17.53 4.65 -26.64
C GLU A 273 18.61 4.29 -25.61
N GLN A 274 18.61 4.95 -24.44
CA GLN A 274 19.51 4.61 -23.35
C GLN A 274 19.09 3.30 -22.63
N LEU A 275 17.86 2.80 -22.89
CA LEU A 275 17.34 1.54 -22.34
C LEU A 275 17.65 0.36 -23.27
N THR A 276 18.16 -0.71 -22.67
CA THR A 276 18.21 -2.04 -23.31
C THR A 276 17.46 -3.04 -22.42
N CYS A 277 16.40 -3.63 -22.93
CA CYS A 277 15.70 -4.71 -22.24
C CYS A 277 16.32 -6.07 -22.62
N ILE A 278 16.43 -6.97 -21.66
CA ILE A 278 16.91 -8.33 -21.86
C ILE A 278 15.80 -9.29 -21.45
N PHE A 279 15.38 -10.16 -22.36
CA PHE A 279 14.46 -11.23 -22.11
C PHE A 279 15.16 -12.57 -22.33
N VAL A 280 15.18 -13.41 -21.28
CA VAL A 280 15.75 -14.75 -21.32
C VAL A 280 14.61 -15.77 -21.35
N ASP A 281 14.49 -16.51 -22.44
CA ASP A 281 13.60 -17.66 -22.52
C ASP A 281 14.33 -18.88 -21.95
N HIS A 282 13.85 -19.36 -20.81
CA HIS A 282 14.43 -20.50 -20.09
C HIS A 282 13.71 -21.84 -20.39
N GLY A 283 12.76 -21.84 -21.29
CA GLY A 283 12.01 -23.05 -21.70
C GLY A 283 10.86 -23.45 -20.78
N PHE A 284 10.60 -22.70 -19.67
CA PHE A 284 9.48 -22.98 -18.74
C PHE A 284 8.34 -21.95 -18.88
N MET A 285 8.35 -21.19 -19.98
CA MET A 285 7.30 -20.23 -20.27
C MET A 285 6.01 -20.97 -20.67
N ARG A 286 4.87 -20.29 -20.53
CA ARG A 286 3.61 -20.79 -21.07
C ARG A 286 3.69 -20.87 -22.58
N LEU A 287 2.82 -21.68 -23.18
CA LEU A 287 2.75 -21.82 -24.65
C LEU A 287 2.64 -20.44 -25.32
N ASN A 288 3.58 -20.14 -26.21
CA ASN A 288 3.75 -18.89 -26.96
C ASN A 288 4.08 -17.64 -26.13
N GLU A 289 4.16 -17.71 -24.81
CA GLU A 289 4.40 -16.55 -23.93
C GLU A 289 5.71 -15.82 -24.29
N GLY A 290 6.79 -16.54 -24.59
CA GLY A 290 8.07 -15.95 -25.01
C GLY A 290 7.94 -15.13 -26.29
N ASN A 291 7.24 -15.65 -27.28
CA ASN A 291 7.00 -14.95 -28.56
C ASN A 291 6.11 -13.71 -28.35
N ASP A 292 5.07 -13.83 -27.52
CA ASP A 292 4.15 -12.73 -27.22
C ASP A 292 4.89 -11.59 -26.52
N VAL A 293 5.79 -11.88 -25.56
CA VAL A 293 6.63 -10.88 -24.90
C VAL A 293 7.54 -10.19 -25.91
N VAL A 294 8.24 -10.94 -26.77
CA VAL A 294 9.14 -10.37 -27.78
C VAL A 294 8.39 -9.46 -28.74
N SER A 295 7.24 -9.90 -29.26
CA SER A 295 6.41 -9.10 -30.17
C SER A 295 5.88 -7.84 -29.48
N MET A 296 5.37 -7.95 -28.24
CA MET A 296 4.86 -6.82 -27.49
C MET A 296 5.92 -5.73 -27.33
N PHE A 297 7.11 -6.08 -26.84
CA PHE A 297 8.13 -5.08 -26.52
C PHE A 297 8.86 -4.55 -27.75
N ARG A 298 9.17 -5.40 -28.73
CA ARG A 298 9.88 -5.00 -29.94
C ARG A 298 8.98 -4.30 -30.94
N ASP A 299 7.83 -4.91 -31.27
CA ASP A 299 7.01 -4.47 -32.38
C ASP A 299 5.98 -3.42 -31.96
N HIS A 300 5.40 -3.55 -30.74
CA HIS A 300 4.36 -2.64 -30.28
C HIS A 300 4.92 -1.45 -29.51
N PHE A 301 5.85 -1.68 -28.57
CA PHE A 301 6.45 -0.60 -27.78
C PHE A 301 7.74 -0.03 -28.38
N SER A 302 8.30 -0.63 -29.42
CA SER A 302 9.56 -0.21 -30.09
C SER A 302 10.72 -0.08 -29.09
N ILE A 303 10.79 -0.98 -28.10
CA ILE A 303 11.84 -1.04 -27.10
C ILE A 303 13.01 -1.87 -27.62
N SER A 304 14.25 -1.37 -27.41
CA SER A 304 15.46 -2.17 -27.71
C SER A 304 15.46 -3.43 -26.85
N LEU A 305 15.25 -4.59 -27.47
CA LEU A 305 15.11 -5.89 -26.81
C LEU A 305 16.14 -6.89 -27.29
N VAL A 306 16.97 -7.38 -26.39
CA VAL A 306 17.83 -8.56 -26.58
C VAL A 306 17.06 -9.78 -26.09
N HIS A 307 16.66 -10.62 -27.02
CA HIS A 307 16.05 -11.92 -26.72
C HIS A 307 17.13 -13.00 -26.73
N ARG A 308 17.25 -13.72 -25.62
CA ARG A 308 18.17 -14.85 -25.47
C ARG A 308 17.36 -16.13 -25.21
N ASP A 309 17.32 -17.01 -26.19
CA ASP A 309 16.87 -18.39 -25.99
C ASP A 309 17.97 -19.15 -25.25
N ALA A 310 17.65 -19.59 -24.04
CA ALA A 310 18.49 -20.39 -23.15
C ALA A 310 17.77 -21.67 -22.70
N SER A 311 16.70 -22.07 -23.42
CA SER A 311 15.86 -23.21 -23.05
C SER A 311 16.65 -24.51 -22.92
N ASP A 312 17.51 -24.82 -23.88
CA ASP A 312 18.37 -26.02 -23.84
C ASP A 312 19.32 -26.00 -22.63
N LEU A 313 19.87 -24.83 -22.32
CA LEU A 313 20.77 -24.66 -21.15
C LEU A 313 20.07 -24.96 -19.84
N PHE A 314 18.86 -24.41 -19.64
CA PHE A 314 18.10 -24.60 -18.41
C PHE A 314 17.51 -26.00 -18.31
N LEU A 315 16.96 -26.54 -19.38
CA LEU A 315 16.37 -27.88 -19.41
C LEU A 315 17.41 -28.97 -19.17
N SER A 316 18.60 -28.85 -19.75
CA SER A 316 19.68 -29.82 -19.54
C SER A 316 20.18 -29.90 -18.10
N GLN A 317 20.03 -28.80 -17.31
CA GLN A 317 20.41 -28.80 -15.87
C GLN A 317 19.38 -29.51 -14.98
N LEU A 318 18.19 -29.78 -15.52
CA LEU A 318 17.10 -30.45 -14.78
C LEU A 318 16.93 -31.92 -15.22
N GLU A 319 17.72 -32.40 -16.18
CA GLU A 319 17.78 -33.81 -16.51
C GLU A 319 18.19 -34.59 -15.25
N ASP A 320 17.40 -35.60 -14.88
CA ASP A 320 17.58 -36.44 -13.68
C ASP A 320 17.27 -35.77 -12.31
N VAL A 321 16.71 -34.55 -12.26
CA VAL A 321 16.20 -33.94 -11.02
C VAL A 321 14.77 -34.45 -10.77
N THR A 322 14.58 -35.26 -9.69
CA THR A 322 13.27 -35.82 -9.25
C THR A 322 12.68 -35.05 -8.10
#